data_6e6ec543866c88523b7264a1fb5b92e3
#
_entry.id   6e6ec543866c88523b7264a1fb5b92e3
#
_cell.length_a   1.000
_cell.length_b   1.000
_cell.length_c   1.000
_cell.angle_alpha   90.00
_cell.angle_beta   90.00
_cell.angle_gamma   90.00
#
_symmetry.space_group_name_H-M   'P 1'
#
loop_
_entity.id
_entity.type
_entity.pdbx_description
1 polymer ?
#
loop_
_entity_poly.entity_id
_entity_poly.type
_entity_poly.pdbx_seq_one_letter_code
_entity_poly.pdbx_strand_id
1 'polypeptide(L)'
;MVKDISVEVVATKILFIRGKRVMLDKDLAKLYSVETFNLNKAVKRNLERFPEDFMFQLTKQEYKNLIFHSGISSWGGRRHLPYVFTEQGVAMLSSVLNSKRAIQVNIAIMRAFVKLREVLLTHKELAKKLEELEHKYQLHESDIQA
;
A
#
# COMPACT_ATOMS: atom_id res chain seq x y z
N MET A 1 -5.80 22.39 -13.88
CA MET A 1 -4.85 22.45 -12.79
C MET A 1 -4.94 21.16 -11.97
N VAL A 2 -3.82 20.50 -11.77
CA VAL A 2 -3.80 19.25 -11.02
C VAL A 2 -3.82 19.59 -9.52
N LYS A 3 -4.77 19.02 -8.81
CA LYS A 3 -4.80 19.15 -7.35
C LYS A 3 -3.56 18.52 -6.76
N ASP A 4 -2.96 19.16 -5.78
CA ASP A 4 -1.88 18.57 -5.02
C ASP A 4 -2.39 17.28 -4.36
N ILE A 5 -1.65 16.20 -4.56
CA ILE A 5 -2.00 14.90 -4.02
C ILE A 5 -1.28 14.76 -2.68
N SER A 6 -2.05 14.59 -1.61
CA SER A 6 -1.48 14.42 -0.27
C SER A 6 -0.77 13.08 -0.13
N VAL A 7 0.52 13.13 0.16
CA VAL A 7 1.33 11.94 0.43
C VAL A 7 0.77 11.17 1.62
N GLU A 8 0.32 11.88 2.65
CA GLU A 8 -0.25 11.26 3.86
C GLU A 8 -1.55 10.51 3.55
N VAL A 9 -2.42 11.09 2.71
CA VAL A 9 -3.65 10.43 2.31
C VAL A 9 -3.35 9.18 1.47
N VAL A 10 -2.41 9.28 0.55
CA VAL A 10 -2.01 8.13 -0.28
C VAL A 10 -1.45 7.01 0.61
N ALA A 11 -0.64 7.37 1.62
CA ALA A 11 -0.07 6.38 2.54
C ALA A 11 -1.17 5.57 3.25
N THR A 12 -2.33 6.17 3.55
CA THR A 12 -3.45 5.45 4.19
C THR A 12 -4.07 4.41 3.26
N LYS A 13 -3.81 4.48 1.97
CA LYS A 13 -4.33 3.51 0.99
C LYS A 13 -3.37 2.37 0.72
N ILE A 14 -2.18 2.41 1.29
CA ILE A 14 -1.21 1.33 1.13
C ILE A 14 -1.55 0.23 2.14
N LEU A 15 -1.79 -0.96 1.62
CA LEU A 15 -2.17 -2.14 2.40
C LEU A 15 -1.00 -3.10 2.49
N PHE A 16 -1.06 -4.00 3.47
CA PHE A 16 -0.05 -5.04 3.62
C PHE A 16 -0.69 -6.41 3.39
N ILE A 17 -0.37 -7.03 2.26
CA ILE A 17 -0.97 -8.30 1.83
C ILE A 17 0.13 -9.22 1.31
N ARG A 18 0.14 -10.48 1.75
CA ARG A 18 1.16 -11.48 1.37
C ARG A 18 2.59 -11.01 1.65
N GLY A 19 2.77 -10.27 2.76
CA GLY A 19 4.09 -9.76 3.10
C GLY A 19 4.56 -8.61 2.23
N LYS A 20 3.69 -8.02 1.43
CA LYS A 20 4.02 -6.93 0.51
C LYS A 20 3.10 -5.73 0.74
N ARG A 21 3.66 -4.53 0.58
CA ARG A 21 2.86 -3.31 0.60
C ARG A 21 2.32 -3.07 -0.78
N VAL A 22 1.00 -2.92 -0.86
CA VAL A 22 0.29 -2.86 -2.14
C VAL A 22 -0.81 -1.81 -2.10
N MET A 23 -1.28 -1.42 -3.29
CA MET A 23 -2.45 -0.55 -3.43
C MET A 23 -3.48 -1.23 -4.33
N LEU A 24 -4.75 -1.04 -3.99
CA LEU A 24 -5.87 -1.59 -4.77
C LEU A 24 -6.03 -0.85 -6.11
N ASP A 25 -6.44 -1.59 -7.12
CA ASP A 25 -6.72 -1.03 -8.45
C ASP A 25 -7.72 0.12 -8.41
N LYS A 26 -8.80 0.02 -7.62
CA LYS A 26 -9.79 1.08 -7.52
C LYS A 26 -9.24 2.36 -6.90
N ASP A 27 -8.35 2.23 -5.92
CA ASP A 27 -7.73 3.40 -5.29
C ASP A 27 -6.76 4.07 -6.26
N LEU A 28 -5.99 3.28 -7.00
CA LEU A 28 -5.11 3.80 -8.03
C LEU A 28 -5.89 4.48 -9.15
N ALA A 29 -6.96 3.85 -9.63
CA ALA A 29 -7.80 4.42 -10.68
C ALA A 29 -8.35 5.78 -10.25
N LYS A 30 -8.80 5.89 -9.01
CA LYS A 30 -9.31 7.15 -8.47
C LYS A 30 -8.23 8.23 -8.47
N LEU A 31 -7.02 7.90 -8.06
CA LEU A 31 -5.90 8.84 -8.07
C LEU A 31 -5.54 9.28 -9.49
N TYR A 32 -5.52 8.35 -10.43
CA TYR A 32 -5.22 8.66 -11.83
C TYR A 32 -6.39 9.32 -12.56
N SER A 33 -7.57 9.41 -11.95
CA SER A 33 -8.79 9.93 -12.56
C SER A 33 -9.21 9.13 -13.79
N VAL A 34 -9.14 7.82 -13.69
CA VAL A 34 -9.59 6.88 -14.72
C VAL A 34 -10.54 5.86 -14.10
N GLU A 35 -11.34 5.21 -14.94
CA GLU A 35 -12.18 4.11 -14.47
C GLU A 35 -11.33 2.90 -14.13
N THR A 36 -11.69 2.15 -13.08
CA THR A 36 -10.99 0.93 -12.69
C THR A 36 -10.91 -0.06 -13.85
N PHE A 37 -12.00 -0.20 -14.59
CA PHE A 37 -12.05 -1.06 -15.75
C PHE A 37 -11.00 -0.67 -16.80
N ASN A 38 -10.85 0.64 -17.05
CA ASN A 38 -9.89 1.12 -18.03
C ASN A 38 -8.44 0.92 -17.56
N LEU A 39 -8.19 1.12 -16.28
CA LEU A 39 -6.87 0.85 -15.71
C LEU A 39 -6.50 -0.61 -15.89
N ASN A 40 -7.39 -1.51 -15.51
CA ASN A 40 -7.14 -2.96 -15.61
C ASN A 40 -7.01 -3.42 -17.06
N LYS A 41 -7.75 -2.78 -17.97
CA LYS A 41 -7.65 -3.06 -19.39
C LYS A 41 -6.27 -2.68 -19.96
N ALA A 42 -5.76 -1.52 -19.54
CA ALA A 42 -4.41 -1.08 -19.94
C ALA A 42 -3.33 -2.04 -19.42
N VAL A 43 -3.48 -2.50 -18.19
CA VAL A 43 -2.57 -3.49 -17.60
C VAL A 43 -2.60 -4.80 -18.40
N LYS A 44 -3.79 -5.29 -18.73
CA LYS A 44 -3.94 -6.55 -19.50
C LYS A 44 -3.31 -6.47 -20.87
N ARG A 45 -3.33 -5.28 -21.48
CA ARG A 45 -2.68 -5.05 -22.79
C ARG A 45 -1.16 -5.05 -22.68
N ASN A 46 -0.62 -4.90 -21.49
CA ASN A 46 0.80 -4.80 -21.21
C ASN A 46 1.21 -5.78 -20.12
N LEU A 47 0.61 -6.98 -20.13
CA LEU A 47 0.76 -7.94 -19.04
C LEU A 47 2.20 -8.35 -18.79
N GLU A 48 3.04 -8.36 -19.82
CA GLU A 48 4.46 -8.69 -19.69
C GLU A 48 5.22 -7.70 -18.82
N ARG A 49 4.66 -6.50 -18.56
CA ARG A 49 5.26 -5.50 -17.70
C ARG A 49 4.87 -5.65 -16.24
N PHE A 50 3.96 -6.59 -15.95
CA PHE A 50 3.42 -6.77 -14.60
C PHE A 50 3.59 -8.21 -14.12
N PRO A 51 4.84 -8.61 -13.81
CA PRO A 51 5.06 -9.93 -13.22
C PRO A 51 4.42 -10.02 -11.83
N GLU A 52 4.40 -11.21 -11.25
CA GLU A 52 3.70 -11.49 -10.00
C GLU A 52 4.17 -10.64 -8.82
N ASP A 53 5.42 -10.22 -8.81
CA ASP A 53 5.95 -9.33 -7.78
C ASP A 53 5.61 -7.85 -8.02
N PHE A 54 5.02 -7.52 -9.16
CA PHE A 54 4.55 -6.17 -9.48
C PHE A 54 3.05 -6.02 -9.29
N MET A 55 2.29 -7.06 -9.60
CA MET A 55 0.83 -7.03 -9.55
C MET A 55 0.29 -8.44 -9.35
N PHE A 56 -0.76 -8.58 -8.54
CA PHE A 56 -1.46 -9.86 -8.42
C PHE A 56 -2.93 -9.62 -8.07
N GLN A 57 -3.74 -10.65 -8.29
CA GLN A 57 -5.16 -10.59 -7.96
C GLN A 57 -5.39 -11.19 -6.59
N LEU A 58 -6.23 -10.55 -5.79
CA LEU A 58 -6.57 -11.06 -4.46
C LEU A 58 -7.40 -12.33 -4.58
N THR A 59 -7.23 -13.23 -3.62
CA THR A 59 -8.13 -14.37 -3.46
C THR A 59 -9.42 -13.90 -2.77
N LYS A 60 -10.46 -14.72 -2.81
CA LYS A 60 -11.72 -14.45 -2.10
C LYS A 60 -11.48 -14.25 -0.60
N GLN A 61 -10.62 -15.07 -0.03
CA GLN A 61 -10.33 -14.99 1.40
C GLN A 61 -9.59 -13.69 1.74
N GLU A 62 -8.61 -13.29 0.93
CA GLU A 62 -7.90 -12.05 1.11
C GLU A 62 -8.83 -10.85 1.02
N TYR A 63 -9.75 -10.87 0.06
CA TYR A 63 -10.71 -9.78 -0.12
C TYR A 63 -11.71 -9.72 1.05
N LYS A 64 -12.20 -10.86 1.50
CA LYS A 64 -13.07 -10.94 2.69
C LYS A 64 -12.37 -10.36 3.92
N ASN A 65 -11.12 -10.75 4.15
CA ASN A 65 -10.34 -10.24 5.28
C ASN A 65 -10.17 -8.72 5.18
N LEU A 66 -9.90 -8.22 3.99
CA LEU A 66 -9.75 -6.79 3.76
C LEU A 66 -11.02 -6.03 4.09
N ILE A 67 -12.18 -6.48 3.60
CA ILE A 67 -13.48 -5.87 3.88
C ILE A 67 -13.77 -5.90 5.37
N PHE A 68 -13.55 -7.03 6.01
CA PHE A 68 -13.81 -7.23 7.44
C PHE A 68 -12.97 -6.30 8.30
N HIS A 69 -11.67 -6.20 8.03
CA HIS A 69 -10.75 -5.41 8.86
C HIS A 69 -10.79 -3.93 8.56
N SER A 70 -11.11 -3.52 7.34
CA SER A 70 -11.10 -2.11 6.98
C SER A 70 -12.43 -1.40 7.16
N GLY A 71 -13.48 -2.14 7.57
CA GLY A 71 -14.80 -1.57 7.77
C GLY A 71 -15.49 -1.14 6.48
N ILE A 72 -15.00 -1.57 5.34
CA ILE A 72 -15.67 -1.30 4.06
C ILE A 72 -16.96 -2.13 4.04
N SER A 73 -18.10 -1.44 4.03
CA SER A 73 -19.40 -2.07 4.24
C SER A 73 -19.98 -2.76 3.01
N SER A 74 -19.37 -2.62 1.85
CA SER A 74 -19.98 -3.19 0.68
C SER A 74 -18.95 -3.66 -0.34
N TRP A 75 -19.20 -4.82 -0.84
CA TRP A 75 -18.58 -5.30 -2.06
C TRP A 75 -19.04 -4.53 -3.27
N GLY A 76 -20.06 -3.69 -3.15
CA GLY A 76 -20.54 -2.73 -4.12
C GLY A 76 -20.78 -3.25 -5.53
N GLY A 77 -21.23 -4.48 -5.68
CA GLY A 77 -21.47 -5.02 -7.01
C GLY A 77 -20.21 -5.28 -7.83
N ARG A 78 -19.09 -5.46 -7.15
CA ARG A 78 -17.84 -5.78 -7.82
C ARG A 78 -17.90 -7.21 -8.34
N ARG A 79 -17.79 -7.39 -9.66
CA ARG A 79 -17.86 -8.70 -10.31
C ARG A 79 -16.57 -9.49 -10.23
N HIS A 80 -15.46 -8.79 -10.08
CA HIS A 80 -14.14 -9.39 -10.10
C HIS A 80 -13.38 -9.06 -8.83
N LEU A 81 -12.57 -10.00 -8.39
CA LEU A 81 -11.67 -9.77 -7.27
C LEU A 81 -10.67 -8.69 -7.67
N PRO A 82 -10.33 -7.77 -6.73
CA PRO A 82 -9.43 -6.68 -7.07
C PRO A 82 -8.02 -7.14 -7.38
N TYR A 83 -7.37 -6.37 -8.23
CA TYR A 83 -5.93 -6.46 -8.40
C TYR A 83 -5.25 -5.50 -7.46
N VAL A 84 -4.07 -5.87 -7.02
CA VAL A 84 -3.22 -5.00 -6.19
C VAL A 84 -1.86 -4.84 -6.85
N PHE A 85 -1.24 -3.68 -6.62
CA PHE A 85 0.02 -3.30 -7.25
C PHE A 85 1.03 -2.98 -6.15
N THR A 86 2.20 -3.58 -6.23
CA THR A 86 3.32 -3.24 -5.35
C THR A 86 3.92 -1.90 -5.80
N GLU A 87 4.88 -1.41 -5.05
CA GLU A 87 5.58 -0.17 -5.41
C GLU A 87 6.13 -0.25 -6.84
N GLN A 88 6.74 -1.38 -7.19
CA GLN A 88 7.28 -1.60 -8.54
C GLN A 88 6.16 -1.62 -9.58
N GLY A 89 5.02 -2.22 -9.24
CA GLY A 89 3.86 -2.25 -10.14
C GLY A 89 3.29 -0.86 -10.39
N VAL A 90 3.20 -0.04 -9.35
CA VAL A 90 2.73 1.35 -9.49
C VAL A 90 3.71 2.14 -10.34
N ALA A 91 5.02 1.97 -10.12
CA ALA A 91 6.02 2.64 -10.95
C ALA A 91 5.86 2.26 -12.43
N MET A 92 5.57 1.00 -12.72
CA MET A 92 5.34 0.53 -14.09
C MET A 92 4.08 1.13 -14.71
N LEU A 93 3.05 1.40 -13.89
CA LEU A 93 1.81 2.02 -14.38
C LEU A 93 2.07 3.37 -15.04
N SER A 94 3.09 4.12 -14.62
CA SER A 94 3.39 5.42 -15.23
C SER A 94 3.76 5.29 -16.71
N SER A 95 4.41 4.21 -17.10
CA SER A 95 4.76 3.97 -18.49
C SER A 95 3.59 3.48 -19.33
N VAL A 96 2.60 2.84 -18.68
CA VAL A 96 1.42 2.29 -19.35
C VAL A 96 0.34 3.35 -19.52
N LEU A 97 0.09 4.15 -18.50
CA LEU A 97 -0.94 5.19 -18.53
C LEU A 97 -0.51 6.46 -19.27
N ASN A 98 0.77 6.73 -19.30
CA ASN A 98 1.43 7.73 -20.14
C ASN A 98 0.69 9.08 -20.24
N SER A 99 0.42 9.70 -19.08
CA SER A 99 -0.20 11.02 -19.02
C SER A 99 0.53 11.88 -18.01
N LYS A 100 0.37 13.22 -18.13
CA LYS A 100 0.96 14.13 -17.14
C LYS A 100 0.45 13.86 -15.74
N ARG A 101 -0.84 13.54 -15.62
CA ARG A 101 -1.43 13.21 -14.32
C ARG A 101 -0.82 11.92 -13.76
N ALA A 102 -0.62 10.91 -14.59
CA ALA A 102 -0.02 9.65 -14.16
C ALA A 102 1.39 9.87 -13.59
N ILE A 103 2.17 10.74 -14.22
CA ILE A 103 3.51 11.08 -13.73
C ILE A 103 3.43 11.72 -12.34
N GLN A 104 2.55 12.72 -12.17
CA GLN A 104 2.40 13.43 -10.91
C GLN A 104 1.87 12.53 -9.80
N VAL A 105 0.89 11.70 -10.12
CA VAL A 105 0.32 10.73 -9.20
C VAL A 105 1.41 9.73 -8.75
N ASN A 106 2.20 9.23 -9.70
CA ASN A 106 3.26 8.30 -9.36
C ASN A 106 4.32 8.90 -8.45
N ILE A 107 4.67 10.16 -8.66
CA ILE A 107 5.60 10.84 -7.76
C ILE A 107 5.05 10.85 -6.33
N ALA A 108 3.77 11.22 -6.17
CA ALA A 108 3.13 11.24 -4.86
C ALA A 108 3.07 9.84 -4.24
N ILE A 109 2.75 8.82 -5.03
CA ILE A 109 2.68 7.45 -4.53
C ILE A 109 4.06 6.94 -4.13
N MET A 110 5.09 7.20 -4.93
CA MET A 110 6.45 6.79 -4.57
C MET A 110 6.90 7.45 -3.26
N ARG A 111 6.58 8.73 -3.08
CA ARG A 111 6.86 9.44 -1.83
C ARG A 111 6.10 8.83 -0.65
N ALA A 112 4.86 8.38 -0.89
CA ALA A 112 4.07 7.72 0.15
C ALA A 112 4.68 6.39 0.58
N PHE A 113 5.17 5.59 -0.36
CA PHE A 113 5.86 4.34 -0.03
C PHE A 113 7.13 4.59 0.77
N VAL A 114 7.92 5.58 0.37
CA VAL A 114 9.14 5.97 1.09
C VAL A 114 8.81 6.42 2.50
N LYS A 115 7.81 7.31 2.64
CA LYS A 115 7.40 7.82 3.95
C LYS A 115 6.93 6.69 4.86
N LEU A 116 6.15 5.77 4.34
CA LEU A 116 5.65 4.64 5.12
C LEU A 116 6.82 3.78 5.62
N ARG A 117 7.81 3.51 4.78
CA ARG A 117 9.01 2.77 5.20
C ARG A 117 9.73 3.48 6.33
N GLU A 118 9.89 4.80 6.23
CA GLU A 118 10.57 5.61 7.26
C GLU A 118 9.81 5.54 8.59
N VAL A 119 8.49 5.70 8.54
CA VAL A 119 7.65 5.63 9.75
C VAL A 119 7.75 4.25 10.40
N LEU A 120 7.66 3.19 9.61
CA LEU A 120 7.75 1.82 10.12
C LEU A 120 9.12 1.53 10.72
N LEU A 121 10.18 2.02 10.11
CA LEU A 121 11.53 1.86 10.62
C LEU A 121 11.69 2.59 11.97
N THR A 122 11.16 3.80 12.08
CA THR A 122 11.18 4.58 13.32
C THR A 122 10.44 3.84 14.44
N HIS A 123 9.27 3.29 14.15
CA HIS A 123 8.50 2.52 15.11
C HIS A 123 9.25 1.28 15.58
N LYS A 124 9.93 0.61 14.67
CA LYS A 124 10.73 -0.57 15.00
C LYS A 124 11.87 -0.21 15.96
N GLU A 125 12.54 0.90 15.70
CA GLU A 125 13.63 1.39 16.56
C GLU A 125 13.11 1.78 17.93
N LEU A 126 11.97 2.47 18.00
CA LEU A 126 11.35 2.84 19.27
C LEU A 126 10.93 1.62 20.08
N ALA A 127 10.34 0.62 19.42
CA ALA A 127 9.96 -0.64 20.06
C ALA A 127 11.17 -1.35 20.65
N LYS A 128 12.27 -1.37 19.91
CA LYS A 128 13.53 -1.98 20.39
C LYS A 128 14.07 -1.25 21.60
N LYS A 129 14.09 0.07 21.57
CA LYS A 129 14.55 0.89 22.70
C LYS A 129 13.68 0.66 23.93
N LEU A 130 12.39 0.56 23.75
CA LEU A 130 11.44 0.32 24.83
C LEU A 130 11.70 -1.03 25.49
N GLU A 131 11.94 -2.08 24.68
CA GLU A 131 12.30 -3.40 25.18
C GLU A 131 13.58 -3.35 26.00
N GLU A 132 14.59 -2.63 25.52
CA GLU A 132 15.85 -2.47 26.24
C GLU A 132 15.63 -1.76 27.59
N LEU A 133 14.81 -0.71 27.64
CA LEU A 133 14.49 -0.01 28.86
C LEU A 133 13.71 -0.89 29.82
N GLU A 134 12.74 -1.66 29.35
CA GLU A 134 11.97 -2.58 30.17
C GLU A 134 12.87 -3.64 30.77
N HIS A 135 13.82 -4.15 29.99
CA HIS A 135 14.78 -5.13 30.46
C HIS A 135 15.67 -4.57 31.57
N LYS A 136 16.19 -3.36 31.38
CA LYS A 136 16.98 -2.67 32.40
C LYS A 136 16.18 -2.43 33.69
N TYR A 137 14.93 -2.04 33.54
CA TYR A 137 14.04 -1.81 34.67
C TYR A 137 13.80 -3.09 35.46
N GLN A 138 13.56 -4.20 34.79
CA GLN A 138 13.38 -5.52 35.44
C GLN A 138 14.64 -5.96 36.17
N LEU A 139 15.81 -5.77 35.58
CA LEU A 139 17.08 -6.08 36.25
C LEU A 139 17.27 -5.23 37.48
N HIS A 140 16.97 -3.94 37.41
CA HIS A 140 17.08 -3.01 38.54
C HIS A 140 16.15 -3.39 39.67
N GLU A 141 14.91 -3.75 39.39
CA GLU A 141 13.95 -4.23 40.40
C GLU A 141 14.44 -5.52 41.05
N SER A 142 14.95 -6.42 40.25
CA SER A 142 15.50 -7.68 40.75
C SER A 142 16.63 -7.44 41.73
N ASP A 143 17.53 -6.51 41.42
CA ASP A 143 18.65 -6.15 42.29
C ASP A 143 18.17 -5.52 43.60
N ILE A 144 17.13 -4.70 43.57
CA ILE A 144 16.55 -4.07 44.74
C ILE A 144 15.87 -5.11 45.64
N GLN A 145 15.23 -6.11 45.08
CA GLN A 145 14.55 -7.17 45.80
C GLN A 145 15.50 -8.23 46.39
N ALA A 146 16.69 -8.28 45.89
CA ALA A 146 17.70 -9.17 46.38
C ALA A 146 18.35 -8.57 47.65
#